data_41879b910bdebb4d9b53aef90a9efb9e
#
_entry.id   41879b910bdebb4d9b53aef90a9efb9e
#
_cell.length_a   1.000
_cell.length_b   1.000
_cell.length_c   1.000
_cell.angle_alpha   90.00
_cell.angle_beta   90.00
_cell.angle_gamma   90.00
#
_symmetry.space_group_name_H-M   'P 1'
#
loop_
_entity.id
_entity.type
_entity.pdbx_description
1 polymer ?
#
loop_
_entity_poly.entity_id
_entity_poly.type
_entity_poly.pdbx_seq_one_letter_code
_entity_poly.pdbx_strand_id
1 'polypeptide(L)'
;MNSPPDDHPHLLSRFFDSWNRLFPSGGLLCLGALWVAIVSGIVLALPYDMTKPYDSLQVILIANPAGAFFRAIHYWSADLFLIFASWHLIEQLSRRGEQEVPKGIWLRLVLSIPFILYVMISGFILKGDREGTLARQVLGGLLGTVPVVAKTIRFITLGLPDNLSVIYLHHIATSTLVILIISIEHARRIWPEWRSFIYMLSLSVILSAFEIPSLHDGLNPVVKGPWYMLGLQEVLHWTSYPGWILAFGALVLLLLYGLPFMPVPWSQQIKRGMLLLLVLYLALIIVGWLFRGANWQWVTPWARP
;
A
#
# COMPACT_ATOMS: atom_id res chain seq x y z
N MET A 1 -46.71 -3.38 -4.75
CA MET A 1 -46.11 -4.62 -4.22
C MET A 1 -44.61 -4.47 -4.43
N ASN A 2 -43.88 -3.96 -3.44
CA ASN A 2 -42.43 -3.88 -3.48
C ASN A 2 -41.91 -5.20 -2.93
N SER A 3 -41.29 -6.01 -3.79
CA SER A 3 -40.54 -7.17 -3.37
C SER A 3 -39.46 -6.70 -2.40
N PRO A 4 -39.24 -7.36 -1.24
CA PRO A 4 -38.13 -7.03 -0.38
C PRO A 4 -36.84 -7.18 -1.18
N PRO A 5 -35.84 -6.33 -0.97
CA PRO A 5 -34.53 -6.45 -1.63
C PRO A 5 -33.97 -7.83 -1.29
N ASP A 6 -33.45 -8.54 -2.31
CA ASP A 6 -32.79 -9.84 -2.18
C ASP A 6 -31.74 -9.80 -1.06
N ASP A 7 -32.14 -10.36 0.08
CA ASP A 7 -31.31 -10.43 1.31
C ASP A 7 -30.41 -11.69 1.29
N HIS A 8 -30.09 -12.21 0.08
CA HIS A 8 -29.12 -13.28 -0.02
C HIS A 8 -27.72 -12.73 0.27
N PRO A 9 -27.07 -13.19 1.36
CA PRO A 9 -25.72 -12.78 1.66
C PRO A 9 -24.84 -13.13 0.46
N HIS A 10 -24.16 -12.10 -0.09
CA HIS A 10 -23.25 -12.27 -1.21
C HIS A 10 -22.19 -13.32 -0.89
N LEU A 11 -21.71 -14.10 -1.87
CA LEU A 11 -20.68 -15.13 -1.69
C LEU A 11 -19.48 -14.61 -0.89
N LEU A 12 -19.07 -13.39 -1.13
CA LEU A 12 -17.98 -12.73 -0.41
C LEU A 12 -18.27 -12.58 1.09
N SER A 13 -19.48 -12.16 1.50
CA SER A 13 -19.79 -12.02 2.93
C SER A 13 -19.78 -13.36 3.65
N ARG A 14 -20.27 -14.44 3.02
CA ARG A 14 -20.19 -15.80 3.57
C ARG A 14 -18.76 -16.28 3.74
N PHE A 15 -17.88 -15.95 2.78
CA PHE A 15 -16.46 -16.26 2.88
C PHE A 15 -15.81 -15.55 4.09
N PHE A 16 -16.05 -14.25 4.25
CA PHE A 16 -15.53 -13.49 5.40
C PHE A 16 -16.10 -13.99 6.73
N ASP A 17 -17.37 -14.43 6.79
CA ASP A 17 -17.96 -15.01 7.99
C ASP A 17 -17.29 -16.34 8.37
N SER A 18 -16.94 -17.15 7.38
CA SER A 18 -16.21 -18.39 7.60
C SER A 18 -14.79 -18.15 8.07
N TRP A 19 -14.10 -17.15 7.48
CA TRP A 19 -12.78 -16.73 7.90
C TRP A 19 -12.78 -16.24 9.36
N ASN A 20 -13.66 -15.31 9.71
CA ASN A 20 -13.72 -14.68 11.02
C ASN A 20 -14.10 -15.65 12.16
N ARG A 21 -14.59 -16.86 11.84
CA ARG A 21 -14.77 -17.94 12.83
C ARG A 21 -13.47 -18.63 13.21
N LEU A 22 -12.49 -18.68 12.31
CA LEU A 22 -11.24 -19.42 12.50
C LEU A 22 -10.07 -18.49 12.86
N PHE A 23 -10.06 -17.28 12.32
CA PHE A 23 -8.97 -16.32 12.43
C PHE A 23 -9.48 -14.96 12.92
N PRO A 24 -8.60 -14.09 13.43
CA PRO A 24 -8.96 -12.70 13.67
C PRO A 24 -9.46 -12.03 12.39
N SER A 25 -10.36 -11.06 12.52
CA SER A 25 -10.88 -10.30 11.37
C SER A 25 -9.76 -9.57 10.61
N GLY A 26 -10.00 -9.29 9.32
CA GLY A 26 -9.05 -8.56 8.48
C GLY A 26 -8.58 -7.24 9.09
N GLY A 27 -9.47 -6.49 9.75
CA GLY A 27 -9.12 -5.25 10.44
C GLY A 27 -8.20 -5.45 11.66
N LEU A 28 -8.39 -6.54 12.42
CA LEU A 28 -7.49 -6.87 13.54
C LEU A 28 -6.10 -7.27 13.04
N LEU A 29 -6.03 -8.07 11.97
CA LEU A 29 -4.77 -8.46 11.35
C LEU A 29 -4.05 -7.25 10.73
N CYS A 30 -4.79 -6.35 10.08
CA CYS A 30 -4.28 -5.08 9.57
C CYS A 30 -3.62 -4.24 10.67
N LEU A 31 -4.30 -4.05 11.81
CA LEU A 31 -3.77 -3.32 12.96
C LEU A 31 -2.54 -4.04 13.56
N GLY A 32 -2.56 -5.37 13.63
CA GLY A 32 -1.41 -6.17 14.06
C GLY A 32 -0.19 -5.95 13.18
N ALA A 33 -0.36 -6.02 11.86
CA ALA A 33 0.71 -5.79 10.88
C ALA A 33 1.26 -4.35 10.95
N LEU A 34 0.39 -3.35 11.10
CA LEU A 34 0.79 -1.95 11.29
C LEU A 34 1.71 -1.80 12.51
N TRP A 35 1.35 -2.40 13.64
CA TRP A 35 2.18 -2.32 14.84
C TRP A 35 3.51 -3.06 14.70
N VAL A 36 3.56 -4.21 14.03
CA VAL A 36 4.83 -4.90 13.72
C VAL A 36 5.71 -4.00 12.84
N ALA A 37 5.13 -3.36 11.82
CA ALA A 37 5.84 -2.42 10.94
C ALA A 37 6.36 -1.20 11.72
N ILE A 38 5.56 -0.60 12.60
CA ILE A 38 5.98 0.53 13.44
C ILE A 38 7.16 0.14 14.35
N VAL A 39 7.04 -0.96 15.09
CA VAL A 39 8.08 -1.39 16.03
C VAL A 39 9.39 -1.72 15.31
N SER A 40 9.32 -2.48 14.22
CA SER A 40 10.50 -2.80 13.41
C SER A 40 11.11 -1.56 12.73
N GLY A 41 10.26 -0.63 12.29
CA GLY A 41 10.67 0.65 11.70
C GLY A 41 11.41 1.57 12.69
N ILE A 42 10.98 1.61 13.96
CA ILE A 42 11.69 2.34 15.02
C ILE A 42 13.12 1.79 15.19
N VAL A 43 13.28 0.47 15.20
CA VAL A 43 14.59 -0.17 15.30
C VAL A 43 15.48 0.20 14.10
N LEU A 44 14.92 0.24 12.90
CA LEU A 44 15.65 0.59 11.68
C LEU A 44 16.00 2.07 11.60
N ALA A 45 15.20 2.95 12.16
CA ALA A 45 15.44 4.39 12.16
C ALA A 45 16.71 4.79 12.90
N LEU A 46 17.17 3.97 13.88
CA LEU A 46 18.36 4.26 14.67
C LEU A 46 19.68 4.24 13.86
N PRO A 47 19.96 3.20 13.05
CA PRO A 47 21.16 3.12 12.24
C PRO A 47 21.01 3.74 10.84
N TYR A 48 19.81 4.20 10.45
CA TYR A 48 19.56 4.72 9.11
C TYR A 48 20.04 6.16 8.95
N ASP A 49 20.85 6.41 7.92
CA ASP A 49 21.33 7.75 7.55
C ASP A 49 20.63 8.22 6.26
N MET A 50 19.75 9.23 6.40
CA MET A 50 19.00 9.81 5.26
C MET A 50 19.89 10.59 4.28
N THR A 51 21.14 10.92 4.64
CA THR A 51 22.10 11.58 3.74
C THR A 51 22.85 10.57 2.89
N LYS A 52 22.96 9.31 3.36
CA LYS A 52 23.60 8.19 2.68
C LYS A 52 22.72 6.94 2.79
N PRO A 53 21.49 6.98 2.23
CA PRO A 53 20.49 5.95 2.46
C PRO A 53 20.94 4.56 2.00
N TYR A 54 21.48 4.46 0.79
CA TYR A 54 21.97 3.19 0.23
C TYR A 54 23.11 2.60 1.05
N ASP A 55 24.12 3.41 1.37
CA ASP A 55 25.29 2.96 2.13
C ASP A 55 24.91 2.50 3.54
N SER A 56 24.05 3.29 4.23
CA SER A 56 23.60 2.93 5.57
C SER A 56 22.79 1.62 5.57
N LEU A 57 21.94 1.38 4.55
CA LEU A 57 21.21 0.13 4.41
C LEU A 57 22.13 -1.05 4.05
N GLN A 58 23.17 -0.84 3.25
CA GLN A 58 24.19 -1.88 3.00
C GLN A 58 24.91 -2.29 4.31
N VAL A 59 25.29 -1.32 5.12
CA VAL A 59 25.89 -1.59 6.44
C VAL A 59 24.93 -2.37 7.33
N ILE A 60 23.66 -1.98 7.37
CA ILE A 60 22.63 -2.69 8.13
C ILE A 60 22.47 -4.14 7.66
N LEU A 61 22.53 -4.39 6.34
CA LEU A 61 22.35 -5.71 5.76
C LEU A 61 23.58 -6.62 5.94
N ILE A 62 24.79 -6.07 5.79
CA ILE A 62 26.03 -6.87 5.71
C ILE A 62 26.70 -6.99 7.08
N ALA A 63 26.79 -5.88 7.81
CA ALA A 63 27.55 -5.81 9.04
C ALA A 63 26.74 -6.21 10.29
N ASN A 64 25.40 -6.22 10.20
CA ASN A 64 24.55 -6.49 11.34
C ASN A 64 23.42 -7.49 11.01
N PRO A 65 23.60 -8.78 11.35
CA PRO A 65 22.56 -9.79 11.13
C PRO A 65 21.20 -9.44 11.74
N ALA A 66 21.18 -8.79 12.91
CA ALA A 66 19.95 -8.32 13.51
C ALA A 66 19.31 -7.19 12.69
N GLY A 67 20.13 -6.31 12.11
CA GLY A 67 19.67 -5.24 11.22
C GLY A 67 19.00 -5.79 9.95
N ALA A 68 19.62 -6.80 9.32
CA ALA A 68 19.03 -7.49 8.16
C ALA A 68 17.68 -8.13 8.52
N PHE A 69 17.61 -8.79 9.68
CA PHE A 69 16.39 -9.42 10.17
C PHE A 69 15.27 -8.40 10.45
N PHE A 70 15.56 -7.31 11.17
CA PHE A 70 14.56 -6.26 11.43
C PHE A 70 14.10 -5.57 10.14
N ARG A 71 15.00 -5.38 9.17
CA ARG A 71 14.64 -4.84 7.87
C ARG A 71 13.69 -5.77 7.11
N ALA A 72 13.95 -7.08 7.14
CA ALA A 72 13.07 -8.05 6.51
C ALA A 72 11.69 -8.10 7.20
N ILE A 73 11.63 -8.08 8.54
CA ILE A 73 10.36 -7.98 9.29
C ILE A 73 9.61 -6.71 8.91
N HIS A 74 10.29 -5.56 8.84
CA HIS A 74 9.66 -4.28 8.48
C HIS A 74 9.05 -4.34 7.07
N TYR A 75 9.79 -4.86 6.11
CA TYR A 75 9.34 -5.04 4.74
C TYR A 75 8.08 -5.93 4.67
N TRP A 76 8.16 -7.14 5.21
CA TRP A 76 7.05 -8.09 5.14
C TRP A 76 5.84 -7.66 5.95
N SER A 77 6.03 -7.05 7.11
CA SER A 77 4.90 -6.52 7.88
C SER A 77 4.21 -5.33 7.18
N ALA A 78 4.95 -4.49 6.45
CA ALA A 78 4.37 -3.44 5.62
C ALA A 78 3.54 -4.02 4.45
N ASP A 79 4.04 -5.06 3.77
CA ASP A 79 3.29 -5.76 2.73
C ASP A 79 2.03 -6.44 3.29
N LEU A 80 2.13 -7.10 4.44
CA LEU A 80 0.99 -7.69 5.13
C LEU A 80 -0.03 -6.62 5.57
N PHE A 81 0.45 -5.46 6.03
CA PHE A 81 -0.43 -4.32 6.34
C PHE A 81 -1.25 -3.90 5.12
N LEU A 82 -0.61 -3.72 3.96
CA LEU A 82 -1.30 -3.36 2.71
C LEU A 82 -2.32 -4.43 2.28
N ILE A 83 -1.92 -5.71 2.35
CA ILE A 83 -2.79 -6.83 2.00
C ILE A 83 -4.01 -6.87 2.90
N PHE A 84 -3.83 -6.81 4.23
CA PHE A 84 -4.94 -6.88 5.17
C PHE A 84 -5.77 -5.59 5.25
N ALA A 85 -5.19 -4.42 4.94
CA ALA A 85 -5.95 -3.18 4.76
C ALA A 85 -6.88 -3.28 3.53
N SER A 86 -6.38 -3.80 2.41
CA SER A 86 -7.17 -4.05 1.21
C SER A 86 -8.25 -5.11 1.44
N TRP A 87 -7.91 -6.21 2.11
CA TRP A 87 -8.84 -7.25 2.53
C TRP A 87 -9.96 -6.68 3.40
N HIS A 88 -9.60 -5.92 4.43
CA HIS A 88 -10.57 -5.29 5.34
C HIS A 88 -11.51 -4.33 4.60
N LEU A 89 -10.99 -3.52 3.67
CA LEU A 89 -11.81 -2.64 2.84
C LEU A 89 -12.82 -3.45 2.00
N ILE A 90 -12.39 -4.53 1.36
CA ILE A 90 -13.27 -5.41 0.57
C ILE A 90 -14.33 -6.05 1.46
N GLU A 91 -13.95 -6.53 2.64
CA GLU A 91 -14.86 -7.08 3.64
C GLU A 91 -15.93 -6.05 4.02
N GLN A 92 -15.54 -4.82 4.37
CA GLN A 92 -16.47 -3.75 4.75
C GLN A 92 -17.41 -3.37 3.61
N LEU A 93 -16.89 -3.24 2.38
CA LEU A 93 -17.72 -2.94 1.21
C LEU A 93 -18.71 -4.06 0.90
N SER A 94 -18.33 -5.33 1.12
CA SER A 94 -19.23 -6.48 0.92
C SER A 94 -20.36 -6.55 1.94
N ARG A 95 -20.12 -6.04 3.16
CA ARG A 95 -21.08 -6.01 4.28
C ARG A 95 -21.86 -4.70 4.37
N ARG A 96 -21.75 -3.81 3.40
CA ARG A 96 -22.33 -2.45 3.43
C ARG A 96 -21.81 -1.60 4.60
N GLY A 97 -20.56 -1.78 5.00
CA GLY A 97 -19.95 -1.04 6.10
C GLY A 97 -20.00 0.49 5.93
N GLU A 98 -20.06 0.97 4.67
CA GLU A 98 -20.26 2.39 4.36
C GLU A 98 -21.61 2.94 4.87
N GLN A 99 -22.60 2.08 5.15
CA GLN A 99 -23.89 2.47 5.72
C GLN A 99 -23.92 2.35 7.25
N GLU A 100 -23.11 1.48 7.82
CA GLU A 100 -23.07 1.19 9.26
C GLU A 100 -22.13 2.14 10.02
N VAL A 101 -20.99 2.48 9.38
CA VAL A 101 -20.00 3.39 9.98
C VAL A 101 -20.51 4.83 9.90
N PRO A 102 -20.38 5.65 10.99
CA PRO A 102 -20.70 7.08 10.92
C PRO A 102 -20.01 7.77 9.74
N LYS A 103 -20.75 8.55 8.98
CA LYS A 103 -20.28 9.17 7.73
C LYS A 103 -18.95 9.93 7.90
N GLY A 104 -18.78 10.65 9.01
CA GLY A 104 -17.53 11.37 9.28
C GLY A 104 -16.33 10.45 9.48
N ILE A 105 -16.51 9.27 10.08
CA ILE A 105 -15.46 8.25 10.22
C ILE A 105 -15.18 7.63 8.85
N TRP A 106 -16.20 7.28 8.08
CA TRP A 106 -16.04 6.76 6.72
C TRP A 106 -15.20 7.71 5.85
N LEU A 107 -15.49 9.00 5.87
CA LEU A 107 -14.74 9.99 5.09
C LEU A 107 -13.26 10.04 5.47
N ARG A 108 -12.92 9.93 6.76
CA ARG A 108 -11.53 9.88 7.23
C ARG A 108 -10.85 8.56 6.85
N LEU A 109 -11.58 7.44 6.89
CA LEU A 109 -11.07 6.14 6.41
C LEU A 109 -10.72 6.19 4.92
N VAL A 110 -11.56 6.77 4.08
CA VAL A 110 -11.21 6.95 2.66
C VAL A 110 -10.00 7.86 2.50
N LEU A 111 -9.90 8.92 3.30
CA LEU A 111 -8.72 9.81 3.29
C LEU A 111 -7.43 9.09 3.73
N SER A 112 -7.50 8.03 4.53
CA SER A 112 -6.31 7.27 4.91
C SER A 112 -5.66 6.52 3.73
N ILE A 113 -6.41 6.18 2.68
CA ILE A 113 -5.91 5.41 1.52
C ILE A 113 -4.70 6.07 0.85
N PRO A 114 -4.73 7.36 0.46
CA PRO A 114 -3.55 8.01 -0.12
C PRO A 114 -2.36 8.06 0.86
N PHE A 115 -2.59 8.15 2.17
CA PHE A 115 -1.50 8.08 3.17
C PHE A 115 -0.90 6.67 3.27
N ILE A 116 -1.73 5.62 3.19
CA ILE A 116 -1.27 4.22 3.14
C ILE A 116 -0.39 4.00 1.89
N LEU A 117 -0.87 4.42 0.72
CA LEU A 117 -0.10 4.30 -0.52
C LEU A 117 1.20 5.11 -0.44
N TYR A 118 1.15 6.30 0.14
CA TYR A 118 2.34 7.14 0.28
C TYR A 118 3.35 6.56 1.27
N VAL A 119 2.94 6.02 2.43
CA VAL A 119 3.88 5.40 3.37
C VAL A 119 4.56 4.18 2.76
N MET A 120 3.86 3.41 1.94
CA MET A 120 4.44 2.28 1.21
C MET A 120 5.47 2.73 0.18
N ILE A 121 5.12 3.71 -0.68
CA ILE A 121 6.04 4.25 -1.69
C ILE A 121 7.23 4.98 -1.05
N SER A 122 7.00 5.76 -0.01
CA SER A 122 8.09 6.50 0.66
C SER A 122 9.12 5.55 1.28
N GLY A 123 8.69 4.45 1.91
CA GLY A 123 9.60 3.40 2.39
C GLY A 123 10.42 2.76 1.27
N PHE A 124 9.82 2.55 0.10
CA PHE A 124 10.53 2.05 -1.08
C PHE A 124 11.55 3.08 -1.62
N ILE A 125 11.21 4.36 -1.64
CA ILE A 125 12.13 5.45 -2.05
C ILE A 125 13.32 5.55 -1.07
N LEU A 126 13.07 5.38 0.23
CA LEU A 126 14.09 5.46 1.27
C LEU A 126 15.15 4.36 1.21
N LYS A 127 14.97 3.34 0.36
CA LYS A 127 16.06 2.40 0.03
C LYS A 127 17.30 3.12 -0.53
N GLY A 128 17.10 4.24 -1.22
CA GLY A 128 18.17 5.03 -1.83
C GLY A 128 18.90 4.32 -2.98
N ASP A 129 18.47 3.12 -3.35
CA ASP A 129 18.99 2.35 -4.47
C ASP A 129 18.43 2.86 -5.82
N ARG A 130 18.80 2.19 -6.92
CA ARG A 130 18.33 2.57 -8.26
C ARG A 130 16.82 2.52 -8.40
N GLU A 131 16.18 1.49 -7.82
CA GLU A 131 14.72 1.34 -7.87
C GLU A 131 14.02 2.45 -7.10
N GLY A 132 14.46 2.76 -5.88
CA GLY A 132 13.93 3.85 -5.05
C GLY A 132 14.10 5.22 -5.70
N THR A 133 15.26 5.46 -6.33
CA THR A 133 15.51 6.71 -7.08
C THR A 133 14.54 6.87 -8.26
N LEU A 134 14.33 5.82 -9.04
CA LEU A 134 13.38 5.84 -10.16
C LEU A 134 11.93 5.97 -9.68
N ALA A 135 11.56 5.30 -8.60
CA ALA A 135 10.23 5.46 -8.00
C ALA A 135 9.95 6.92 -7.59
N ARG A 136 10.94 7.59 -7.01
CA ARG A 136 10.86 9.03 -6.69
C ARG A 136 10.68 9.90 -7.93
N GLN A 137 11.41 9.61 -9.01
CA GLN A 137 11.30 10.35 -10.27
C GLN A 137 9.92 10.16 -10.91
N VAL A 138 9.40 8.93 -10.94
CA VAL A 138 8.07 8.61 -11.45
C VAL A 138 6.99 9.34 -10.65
N LEU A 139 7.05 9.25 -9.31
CA LEU A 139 6.10 9.95 -8.44
C LEU A 139 6.19 11.48 -8.64
N GLY A 140 7.41 12.03 -8.74
CA GLY A 140 7.64 13.44 -9.02
C GLY A 140 7.09 13.87 -10.39
N GLY A 141 7.22 13.01 -11.41
CA GLY A 141 6.62 13.21 -12.72
C GLY A 141 5.10 13.25 -12.66
N LEU A 142 4.48 12.28 -12.00
CA LEU A 142 3.02 12.23 -11.79
C LEU A 142 2.51 13.47 -11.06
N LEU A 143 3.10 13.83 -9.92
CA LEU A 143 2.71 15.03 -9.16
C LEU A 143 2.95 16.32 -9.98
N GLY A 144 3.91 16.30 -10.89
CA GLY A 144 4.19 17.39 -11.82
C GLY A 144 3.08 17.65 -12.84
N THR A 145 2.17 16.71 -13.05
CA THR A 145 1.01 16.87 -13.98
C THR A 145 -0.18 17.59 -13.35
N VAL A 146 -0.17 17.82 -12.01
CA VAL A 146 -1.28 18.50 -11.32
C VAL A 146 -1.28 19.98 -11.71
N PRO A 147 -2.35 20.51 -12.33
CA PRO A 147 -2.38 21.91 -12.75
C PRO A 147 -2.19 22.88 -11.56
N VAL A 148 -1.59 24.02 -11.84
CA VAL A 148 -1.42 25.16 -10.91
C VAL A 148 -0.53 24.88 -9.70
N VAL A 149 -0.75 23.76 -8.98
CA VAL A 149 -0.11 23.46 -7.66
C VAL A 149 1.01 22.42 -7.75
N ALA A 150 1.40 21.97 -8.95
CA ALA A 150 2.41 20.92 -9.15
C ALA A 150 3.71 21.15 -8.35
N LYS A 151 4.28 22.35 -8.41
CA LYS A 151 5.53 22.70 -7.69
C LYS A 151 5.36 22.57 -6.19
N THR A 152 4.26 23.09 -5.66
CA THR A 152 3.96 23.08 -4.21
C THR A 152 3.73 21.66 -3.72
N ILE A 153 2.92 20.87 -4.44
CA ILE A 153 2.63 19.46 -4.07
C ILE A 153 3.94 18.66 -4.11
N ARG A 154 4.74 18.77 -5.16
CA ARG A 154 6.04 18.08 -5.25
C ARG A 154 6.96 18.47 -4.09
N PHE A 155 7.06 19.75 -3.78
CA PHE A 155 7.91 20.23 -2.68
C PHE A 155 7.44 19.70 -1.32
N ILE A 156 6.14 19.79 -1.04
CA ILE A 156 5.57 19.30 0.23
C ILE A 156 5.72 17.76 0.32
N THR A 157 5.54 17.01 -0.77
CA THR A 157 5.52 15.54 -0.75
C THR A 157 6.93 14.95 -0.83
N LEU A 158 7.81 15.49 -1.67
CA LEU A 158 9.11 14.89 -2.01
C LEU A 158 10.31 15.73 -1.53
N GLY A 159 10.09 16.97 -1.15
CA GLY A 159 11.18 17.90 -0.79
C GLY A 159 12.04 18.29 -1.99
N LEU A 160 13.29 18.68 -1.69
CA LEU A 160 14.29 19.03 -2.70
C LEU A 160 14.84 17.77 -3.39
N PRO A 161 15.27 17.85 -4.67
CA PRO A 161 15.69 16.69 -5.46
C PRO A 161 16.74 15.79 -4.80
N ASP A 162 17.73 16.38 -4.17
CA ASP A 162 18.88 15.64 -3.59
C ASP A 162 18.74 15.40 -2.08
N ASN A 163 17.55 15.60 -1.51
CA ASN A 163 17.34 15.49 -0.08
C ASN A 163 16.11 14.59 0.21
N LEU A 164 16.29 13.56 1.02
CA LEU A 164 15.23 12.65 1.45
C LEU A 164 14.54 13.04 2.76
N SER A 165 14.94 14.15 3.41
CA SER A 165 14.43 14.52 4.75
C SER A 165 12.92 14.64 4.81
N VAL A 166 12.28 15.23 3.78
CA VAL A 166 10.82 15.38 3.73
C VAL A 166 10.15 14.01 3.58
N ILE A 167 10.68 13.17 2.69
CA ILE A 167 10.15 11.81 2.48
C ILE A 167 10.31 10.99 3.76
N TYR A 168 11.48 11.08 4.42
CA TYR A 168 11.76 10.40 5.67
C TYR A 168 10.81 10.86 6.78
N LEU A 169 10.64 12.19 6.96
CA LEU A 169 9.71 12.76 7.93
C LEU A 169 8.26 12.25 7.70
N HIS A 170 7.81 12.25 6.46
CA HIS A 170 6.47 11.78 6.14
C HIS A 170 6.32 10.27 6.36
N HIS A 171 7.36 9.49 6.08
CA HIS A 171 7.33 8.04 6.29
C HIS A 171 7.26 7.70 7.79
N ILE A 172 8.18 8.23 8.61
CA ILE A 172 8.28 7.86 10.02
C ILE A 172 7.25 8.55 10.91
N ALA A 173 6.79 9.74 10.54
CA ALA A 173 5.91 10.55 11.39
C ALA A 173 4.57 10.88 10.71
N THR A 174 4.55 11.77 9.71
CA THR A 174 3.29 12.35 9.23
C THR A 174 2.28 11.29 8.77
N SER A 175 2.64 10.45 7.79
CA SER A 175 1.73 9.43 7.26
C SER A 175 1.44 8.34 8.28
N THR A 176 2.46 7.90 9.01
CA THR A 176 2.31 6.88 10.06
C THR A 176 1.38 7.36 11.16
N LEU A 177 1.53 8.60 11.66
CA LEU A 177 0.65 9.16 12.69
C LEU A 177 -0.78 9.37 12.17
N VAL A 178 -0.96 9.86 10.93
CA VAL A 178 -2.30 10.00 10.35
C VAL A 178 -3.00 8.64 10.26
N ILE A 179 -2.32 7.61 9.74
CA ILE A 179 -2.87 6.26 9.65
C ILE A 179 -3.19 5.72 11.05
N LEU A 180 -2.28 5.88 12.01
CA LEU A 180 -2.46 5.41 13.38
C LEU A 180 -3.63 6.10 14.07
N ILE A 181 -3.75 7.43 13.99
CA ILE A 181 -4.85 8.19 14.59
C ILE A 181 -6.19 7.75 14.01
N ILE A 182 -6.30 7.63 12.68
CA ILE A 182 -7.53 7.17 12.03
C ILE A 182 -7.85 5.73 12.43
N SER A 183 -6.84 4.86 12.53
CA SER A 183 -7.01 3.48 12.97
C SER A 183 -7.52 3.39 14.41
N ILE A 184 -6.97 4.19 15.32
CA ILE A 184 -7.41 4.27 16.74
C ILE A 184 -8.85 4.76 16.83
N GLU A 185 -9.19 5.82 16.09
CA GLU A 185 -10.54 6.39 16.07
C GLU A 185 -11.57 5.37 15.58
N HIS A 186 -11.24 4.63 14.52
CA HIS A 186 -12.12 3.63 13.92
C HIS A 186 -12.24 2.36 14.79
N ALA A 187 -11.11 1.78 15.18
CA ALA A 187 -11.06 0.56 15.96
C ALA A 187 -11.39 0.77 17.46
N ARG A 188 -11.37 2.04 17.91
CA ARG A 188 -11.53 2.43 19.32
C ARG A 188 -10.55 1.72 20.26
N ARG A 189 -9.34 1.43 19.78
CA ARG A 189 -8.25 0.83 20.53
C ARG A 189 -6.90 1.33 20.02
N ILE A 190 -5.95 1.50 20.94
CA ILE A 190 -4.57 1.90 20.62
C ILE A 190 -3.75 0.66 20.24
N TRP A 191 -3.79 -0.37 21.08
CA TRP A 191 -2.99 -1.56 20.92
C TRP A 191 -3.71 -2.62 20.08
N PRO A 192 -2.98 -3.40 19.28
CA PRO A 192 -3.55 -4.53 18.57
C PRO A 192 -4.00 -5.60 19.57
N GLU A 193 -4.90 -6.45 19.16
CA GLU A 193 -5.18 -7.67 19.88
C GLU A 193 -3.91 -8.56 19.89
N TRP A 194 -3.58 -9.13 21.07
CA TRP A 194 -2.36 -9.94 21.22
C TRP A 194 -2.24 -11.06 20.18
N ARG A 195 -3.34 -11.78 19.91
CA ARG A 195 -3.37 -12.86 18.92
C ARG A 195 -3.04 -12.33 17.53
N SER A 196 -3.64 -11.21 17.11
CA SER A 196 -3.40 -10.59 15.80
C SER A 196 -1.95 -10.11 15.66
N PHE A 197 -1.40 -9.51 16.72
CA PHE A 197 0.00 -9.08 16.74
C PHE A 197 0.94 -10.28 16.57
N ILE A 198 0.73 -11.37 17.35
CA ILE A 198 1.57 -12.57 17.25
C ILE A 198 1.43 -13.25 15.89
N TYR A 199 0.22 -13.33 15.32
CA TYR A 199 0.05 -13.89 13.97
C TYR A 199 0.83 -13.08 12.93
N MET A 200 0.76 -11.74 12.98
CA MET A 200 1.46 -10.91 12.00
C MET A 200 2.97 -10.90 12.22
N LEU A 201 3.43 -10.89 13.45
CA LEU A 201 4.85 -11.02 13.78
C LEU A 201 5.38 -12.37 13.29
N SER A 202 4.70 -13.48 13.65
CA SER A 202 5.12 -14.83 13.24
C SER A 202 5.14 -14.97 11.70
N LEU A 203 4.13 -14.46 11.01
CA LEU A 203 4.09 -14.51 9.55
C LEU A 203 5.21 -13.67 8.94
N SER A 204 5.47 -12.47 9.47
CA SER A 204 6.59 -11.62 9.00
C SER A 204 7.94 -12.31 9.22
N VAL A 205 8.14 -12.98 10.37
CA VAL A 205 9.36 -13.76 10.65
C VAL A 205 9.51 -14.94 9.69
N ILE A 206 8.43 -15.69 9.45
CA ILE A 206 8.44 -16.81 8.52
C ILE A 206 8.81 -16.33 7.10
N LEU A 207 8.15 -15.28 6.60
CA LEU A 207 8.46 -14.72 5.28
C LEU A 207 9.90 -14.21 5.20
N SER A 208 10.42 -13.60 6.28
CA SER A 208 11.81 -13.14 6.37
C SER A 208 12.84 -14.27 6.30
N ALA A 209 12.46 -15.48 6.72
CA ALA A 209 13.32 -16.66 6.60
C ALA A 209 13.39 -17.21 5.16
N PHE A 210 12.35 -16.97 4.34
CA PHE A 210 12.36 -17.37 2.94
C PHE A 210 13.02 -16.34 2.03
N GLU A 211 12.86 -15.05 2.31
CA GLU A 211 13.41 -14.00 1.48
C GLU A 211 13.76 -12.75 2.32
N ILE A 212 15.00 -12.35 2.25
CA ILE A 212 15.49 -11.06 2.75
C ILE A 212 15.48 -10.08 1.57
N PRO A 213 14.67 -9.00 1.61
CA PRO A 213 14.58 -8.06 0.51
C PRO A 213 15.96 -7.46 0.17
N SER A 214 16.40 -7.62 -1.07
CA SER A 214 17.68 -7.11 -1.56
C SER A 214 17.63 -5.61 -1.86
N LEU A 215 18.80 -5.01 -2.02
CA LEU A 215 18.98 -3.70 -2.63
C LEU A 215 19.39 -3.89 -4.10
N HIS A 216 18.91 -2.99 -4.96
CA HIS A 216 19.24 -3.02 -6.37
C HIS A 216 20.64 -2.38 -6.60
N ASP A 217 21.63 -3.19 -6.89
CA ASP A 217 23.05 -2.80 -7.06
C ASP A 217 23.35 -2.03 -8.36
N GLY A 218 22.37 -1.89 -9.25
CA GLY A 218 22.54 -1.20 -10.54
C GLY A 218 23.07 -2.07 -11.67
N LEU A 219 23.51 -3.30 -11.40
CA LEU A 219 24.01 -4.24 -12.43
C LEU A 219 22.86 -4.94 -13.17
N ASN A 220 21.76 -5.20 -12.48
CA ASN A 220 20.58 -5.79 -13.10
C ASN A 220 19.86 -4.72 -13.95
N PRO A 221 19.66 -4.94 -15.28
CA PRO A 221 18.93 -4.01 -16.13
C PRO A 221 17.43 -4.00 -15.89
N VAL A 222 16.90 -5.01 -15.20
CA VAL A 222 15.45 -5.11 -14.90
C VAL A 222 15.12 -4.29 -13.66
N VAL A 223 14.56 -3.09 -13.87
CA VAL A 223 14.12 -2.21 -12.80
C VAL A 223 12.62 -2.26 -12.71
N LYS A 224 12.11 -2.74 -11.59
CA LYS A 224 10.68 -2.81 -11.29
C LYS A 224 10.36 -2.10 -9.99
N GLY A 225 9.22 -1.44 -9.97
CA GLY A 225 8.66 -0.94 -8.72
C GLY A 225 8.23 -2.09 -7.79
N PRO A 226 7.80 -1.77 -6.55
CA PRO A 226 7.28 -2.78 -5.65
C PRO A 226 6.04 -3.44 -6.26
N TRP A 227 5.77 -4.69 -5.88
CA TRP A 227 4.74 -5.52 -6.53
C TRP A 227 3.38 -4.81 -6.67
N TYR A 228 2.96 -4.08 -5.65
CA TYR A 228 1.69 -3.34 -5.64
C TYR A 228 1.64 -2.14 -6.60
N MET A 229 2.78 -1.72 -7.15
CA MET A 229 2.88 -0.64 -8.15
C MET A 229 3.09 -1.14 -9.57
N LEU A 230 3.34 -2.43 -9.79
CA LEU A 230 3.59 -2.98 -11.13
C LEU A 230 2.42 -2.76 -12.09
N GLY A 231 1.18 -2.87 -11.59
CA GLY A 231 0.00 -2.57 -12.40
C GLY A 231 -0.05 -1.10 -12.84
N LEU A 232 0.30 -0.17 -11.96
CA LEU A 232 0.42 1.26 -12.28
C LEU A 232 1.56 1.50 -13.28
N GLN A 233 2.70 0.85 -13.08
CA GLN A 233 3.85 0.94 -13.97
C GLN A 233 3.49 0.42 -15.37
N GLU A 234 2.71 -0.66 -15.49
CA GLU A 234 2.19 -1.15 -16.77
C GLU A 234 1.33 -0.10 -17.46
N VAL A 235 0.36 0.49 -16.76
CA VAL A 235 -0.52 1.53 -17.32
C VAL A 235 0.27 2.78 -17.73
N LEU A 236 1.30 3.16 -16.98
CA LEU A 236 2.17 4.29 -17.31
C LEU A 236 2.89 4.11 -18.66
N HIS A 237 3.23 2.88 -19.04
CA HIS A 237 3.85 2.59 -20.33
C HIS A 237 2.87 2.64 -21.51
N TRP A 238 1.56 2.65 -21.26
CA TRP A 238 0.54 2.74 -22.31
C TRP A 238 0.13 4.18 -22.64
N THR A 239 0.55 5.16 -21.84
CA THR A 239 0.07 6.53 -21.98
C THR A 239 1.19 7.55 -22.11
N SER A 240 0.97 8.53 -23.01
CA SER A 240 1.82 9.73 -23.10
C SER A 240 1.37 10.84 -22.15
N TYR A 241 0.20 10.70 -21.49
CA TYR A 241 -0.39 11.73 -20.63
C TYR A 241 -0.67 11.16 -19.22
N PRO A 242 0.37 10.99 -18.37
CA PRO A 242 0.22 10.32 -17.09
C PRO A 242 -0.72 11.03 -16.10
N GLY A 243 -1.05 12.30 -16.32
CA GLY A 243 -1.94 13.07 -15.45
C GLY A 243 -3.37 12.50 -15.33
N TRP A 244 -3.87 11.80 -16.36
CA TRP A 244 -5.19 11.17 -16.29
C TRP A 244 -5.24 10.03 -15.24
N ILE A 245 -4.10 9.41 -14.95
CA ILE A 245 -4.00 8.36 -13.91
C ILE A 245 -4.31 8.94 -12.53
N LEU A 246 -3.77 10.14 -12.23
CA LEU A 246 -4.11 10.84 -10.99
C LEU A 246 -5.58 11.26 -10.96
N ALA A 247 -6.11 11.74 -12.09
CA ALA A 247 -7.52 12.10 -12.20
C ALA A 247 -8.44 10.89 -11.99
N PHE A 248 -8.07 9.74 -12.56
CA PHE A 248 -8.79 8.48 -12.36
C PHE A 248 -8.71 8.00 -10.91
N GLY A 249 -7.52 8.02 -10.29
CA GLY A 249 -7.34 7.70 -8.87
C GLY A 249 -8.18 8.61 -7.97
N ALA A 250 -8.19 9.93 -8.25
CA ALA A 250 -9.03 10.88 -7.53
C ALA A 250 -10.54 10.58 -7.72
N LEU A 251 -10.96 10.19 -8.93
CA LEU A 251 -12.34 9.78 -9.18
C LEU A 251 -12.73 8.54 -8.36
N VAL A 252 -11.87 7.52 -8.29
CA VAL A 252 -12.11 6.32 -7.48
C VAL A 252 -12.25 6.70 -6.00
N LEU A 253 -11.37 7.57 -5.47
CA LEU A 253 -11.48 8.06 -4.09
C LEU A 253 -12.77 8.86 -3.86
N LEU A 254 -13.18 9.72 -4.80
CA LEU A 254 -14.43 10.48 -4.72
C LEU A 254 -15.65 9.56 -4.75
N LEU A 255 -15.64 8.51 -5.55
CA LEU A 255 -16.71 7.52 -5.58
C LEU A 255 -16.79 6.74 -4.26
N LEU A 256 -15.64 6.31 -3.69
CA LEU A 256 -15.60 5.69 -2.36
C LEU A 256 -16.10 6.65 -1.28
N TYR A 257 -15.68 7.90 -1.33
CA TYR A 257 -16.11 8.95 -0.42
C TYR A 257 -17.62 9.17 -0.48
N GLY A 258 -18.20 9.10 -1.69
CA GLY A 258 -19.62 9.32 -1.96
C GLY A 258 -20.56 8.15 -1.60
N LEU A 259 -20.03 6.92 -1.42
CA LEU A 259 -20.87 5.72 -1.21
C LEU A 259 -21.95 5.86 -0.12
N PRO A 260 -21.66 6.43 1.09
CA PRO A 260 -22.69 6.57 2.15
C PRO A 260 -23.85 7.50 1.81
N PHE A 261 -23.71 8.30 0.75
CA PHE A 261 -24.71 9.29 0.34
C PHE A 261 -25.52 8.83 -0.88
N MET A 262 -25.19 7.68 -1.44
CA MET A 262 -25.82 7.16 -2.66
C MET A 262 -26.96 6.20 -2.35
N PRO A 263 -28.01 6.17 -3.19
CA PRO A 263 -29.03 5.12 -3.14
C PRO A 263 -28.39 3.72 -3.31
N VAL A 264 -28.94 2.73 -2.60
CA VAL A 264 -28.41 1.35 -2.56
C VAL A 264 -28.12 0.75 -3.94
N PRO A 265 -29.00 0.88 -4.97
CA PRO A 265 -28.72 0.30 -6.29
C PRO A 265 -27.45 0.87 -6.93
N TRP A 266 -27.24 2.19 -6.82
CA TRP A 266 -26.04 2.86 -7.37
C TRP A 266 -24.78 2.51 -6.59
N SER A 267 -24.85 2.51 -5.26
CA SER A 267 -23.74 2.08 -4.40
C SER A 267 -23.28 0.65 -4.75
N GLN A 268 -24.22 -0.28 -4.96
CA GLN A 268 -23.87 -1.65 -5.35
C GLN A 268 -23.21 -1.73 -6.72
N GLN A 269 -23.69 -0.98 -7.72
CA GLN A 269 -23.06 -0.95 -9.05
C GLN A 269 -21.65 -0.40 -9.00
N ILE A 270 -21.43 0.69 -8.26
CA ILE A 270 -20.09 1.28 -8.07
C ILE A 270 -19.16 0.27 -7.38
N LYS A 271 -19.60 -0.41 -6.33
CA LYS A 271 -18.79 -1.44 -5.64
C LYS A 271 -18.44 -2.61 -6.56
N ARG A 272 -19.35 -3.05 -7.41
CA ARG A 272 -19.07 -4.08 -8.44
C ARG A 272 -18.04 -3.59 -9.46
N GLY A 273 -18.15 -2.34 -9.90
CA GLY A 273 -17.16 -1.70 -10.77
C GLY A 273 -15.78 -1.61 -10.12
N MET A 274 -15.71 -1.23 -8.84
CA MET A 274 -14.45 -1.20 -8.08
C MET A 274 -13.82 -2.57 -7.89
N LEU A 275 -14.63 -3.61 -7.63
CA LEU A 275 -14.13 -4.98 -7.55
C LEU A 275 -13.57 -5.45 -8.90
N LEU A 276 -14.25 -5.15 -10.01
CA LEU A 276 -13.74 -5.43 -11.36
C LEU A 276 -12.41 -4.69 -11.62
N LEU A 277 -12.32 -3.40 -11.27
CA LEU A 277 -11.08 -2.63 -11.39
C LEU A 277 -9.94 -3.24 -10.57
N LEU A 278 -10.23 -3.71 -9.36
CA LEU A 278 -9.23 -4.40 -8.54
C LEU A 278 -8.74 -5.69 -9.22
N VAL A 279 -9.65 -6.52 -9.76
CA VAL A 279 -9.28 -7.76 -10.47
C VAL A 279 -8.42 -7.43 -11.71
N LEU A 280 -8.81 -6.42 -12.48
CA LEU A 280 -8.02 -5.96 -13.62
C LEU A 280 -6.64 -5.44 -13.19
N TYR A 281 -6.58 -4.69 -12.09
CA TYR A 281 -5.30 -4.20 -11.55
C TYR A 281 -4.38 -5.34 -11.11
N LEU A 282 -4.92 -6.37 -10.44
CA LEU A 282 -4.17 -7.58 -10.08
C LEU A 282 -3.66 -8.33 -11.33
N ALA A 283 -4.46 -8.41 -12.38
CA ALA A 283 -4.01 -8.98 -13.66
C ALA A 283 -2.85 -8.16 -14.26
N LEU A 284 -2.90 -6.83 -14.19
CA LEU A 284 -1.80 -5.97 -14.64
C LEU A 284 -0.53 -6.14 -13.77
N ILE A 285 -0.66 -6.37 -12.47
CA ILE A 285 0.47 -6.72 -11.60
C ILE A 285 1.14 -8.00 -12.10
N ILE A 286 0.34 -9.04 -12.40
CA ILE A 286 0.85 -10.32 -12.93
C ILE A 286 1.57 -10.10 -14.27
N VAL A 287 1.00 -9.28 -15.16
CA VAL A 287 1.65 -8.92 -16.44
C VAL A 287 2.98 -8.23 -16.19
N GLY A 288 3.01 -7.18 -15.36
CA GLY A 288 4.23 -6.46 -15.02
C GLY A 288 5.29 -7.35 -14.37
N TRP A 289 4.83 -8.29 -13.53
CA TRP A 289 5.75 -9.19 -12.84
C TRP A 289 6.32 -10.29 -13.76
N LEU A 290 5.47 -11.00 -14.47
CA LEU A 290 5.85 -12.20 -15.23
C LEU A 290 6.28 -11.91 -16.68
N PHE A 291 5.71 -10.87 -17.32
CA PHE A 291 5.87 -10.66 -18.77
C PHE A 291 6.68 -9.42 -19.14
N ARG A 292 7.24 -8.69 -18.17
CA ARG A 292 8.09 -7.51 -18.43
C ARG A 292 9.53 -7.75 -17.99
N GLY A 293 10.46 -7.43 -18.89
CA GLY A 293 11.91 -7.50 -18.70
C GLY A 293 12.58 -6.13 -18.67
N ALA A 294 13.86 -6.08 -19.04
CA ALA A 294 14.63 -4.85 -19.16
C ALA A 294 13.93 -3.83 -20.07
N ASN A 295 14.00 -2.55 -19.71
CA ASN A 295 13.34 -1.46 -20.44
C ASN A 295 11.85 -1.72 -20.72
N TRP A 296 11.17 -2.47 -19.83
CA TRP A 296 9.76 -2.83 -19.93
C TRP A 296 9.36 -3.60 -21.20
N GLN A 297 10.34 -4.19 -21.89
CA GLN A 297 10.07 -5.02 -23.07
C GLN A 297 9.31 -6.29 -22.69
N TRP A 298 8.55 -6.82 -23.65
CA TRP A 298 7.82 -8.07 -23.46
C TRP A 298 8.77 -9.26 -23.43
N VAL A 299 8.66 -10.11 -22.41
CA VAL A 299 9.42 -11.35 -22.25
C VAL A 299 8.49 -12.48 -21.85
N THR A 300 8.80 -13.70 -22.28
CA THR A 300 8.07 -14.88 -21.82
C THR A 300 8.62 -15.35 -20.48
N PRO A 301 7.77 -15.78 -19.52
CA PRO A 301 8.22 -16.18 -18.17
C PRO A 301 9.26 -17.29 -18.15
N TRP A 302 9.22 -18.19 -19.12
CA TRP A 302 10.16 -19.32 -19.28
C TRP A 302 11.47 -18.95 -20.01
N ALA A 303 11.57 -17.77 -20.57
CA ALA A 303 12.78 -17.28 -21.24
C ALA A 303 13.63 -16.36 -20.34
N ARG A 304 13.34 -16.31 -19.05
CA ARG A 304 14.17 -15.58 -18.08
C ARG A 304 15.42 -16.39 -17.79
N PRO A 305 16.62 -15.80 -17.86
CA PRO A 305 17.85 -16.44 -17.43
C PRO A 305 17.85 -16.76 -15.94
#